data_7882fc40a38d1c3c48b11f5c30c7c67b
#
_entry.id   7882fc40a38d1c3c48b11f5c30c7c67b
#
_cell.length_a   1.000
_cell.length_b   1.000
_cell.length_c   1.000
_cell.angle_alpha   90.00
_cell.angle_beta   90.00
_cell.angle_gamma   90.00
#
_symmetry.space_group_name_H-M   'P 1'
#
loop_
_entity.id
_entity.type
_entity.pdbx_description
1 polymer ?
#
loop_
_entity_poly.entity_id
_entity_poly.type
_entity_poly.pdbx_seq_one_letter_code
_entity_poly.pdbx_strand_id
1 'polypeptide(L)'
;MPAYGLMQLVPKTGGYDAYRYVYKKGWAPSKSYLYEPKNNIELGTAYLRVLLNQFKKVNDPNCRRICVIASYNTGAGNVSRAFIGSTRLGNAFPKINEYNYHELFQYLTTRLSTKEARNYVKKVSERREKYL
;
A
#
# COMPACT_ATOMS: atom_id res chain seq x y z
N MET A 1 -9.66 9.76 -6.09
CA MET A 1 -9.06 9.57 -7.40
C MET A 1 -9.38 8.15 -7.88
N PRO A 2 -9.84 7.97 -9.12
CA PRO A 2 -10.19 6.63 -9.60
C PRO A 2 -8.97 5.75 -9.80
N ALA A 3 -9.15 4.47 -9.50
CA ALA A 3 -8.18 3.42 -9.74
C ALA A 3 -8.64 2.55 -10.92
N TYR A 4 -7.72 2.05 -11.70
CA TYR A 4 -8.02 1.36 -12.95
C TYR A 4 -7.43 -0.03 -13.03
N GLY A 5 -8.16 -0.94 -13.68
CA GLY A 5 -7.69 -2.26 -14.05
C GLY A 5 -7.69 -3.29 -12.93
N LEU A 6 -7.14 -4.47 -13.23
CA LEU A 6 -7.17 -5.63 -12.34
C LEU A 6 -6.53 -5.36 -10.98
N MET A 7 -5.45 -4.60 -10.93
CA MET A 7 -4.72 -4.28 -9.69
C MET A 7 -5.07 -2.90 -9.14
N GLN A 8 -6.06 -2.24 -9.68
CA GLN A 8 -6.61 -0.98 -9.17
C GLN A 8 -5.54 0.09 -8.92
N LEU A 9 -4.83 0.48 -9.97
CA LEU A 9 -3.78 1.50 -9.89
C LEU A 9 -4.32 2.89 -10.15
N VAL A 10 -3.89 3.84 -9.31
CA VAL A 10 -4.18 5.27 -9.49
C VAL A 10 -3.04 5.89 -10.29
N PRO A 11 -3.30 6.49 -11.48
CA PRO A 11 -2.25 6.94 -12.39
C PRO A 11 -1.20 7.85 -11.77
N LYS A 12 -1.61 8.84 -10.99
CA LYS A 12 -0.70 9.88 -10.46
C LYS A 12 0.01 9.49 -9.16
N THR A 13 -0.34 8.36 -8.57
CA THR A 13 0.26 7.88 -7.32
C THR A 13 0.90 6.51 -7.52
N GLY A 14 0.19 5.42 -7.25
CA GLY A 14 0.73 4.06 -7.40
C GLY A 14 1.20 3.76 -8.82
N GLY A 15 0.43 4.17 -9.83
CA GLY A 15 0.81 3.99 -11.23
C GLY A 15 2.09 4.75 -11.59
N TYR A 16 2.20 5.99 -11.13
CA TYR A 16 3.40 6.80 -11.34
C TYR A 16 4.63 6.17 -10.68
N ASP A 17 4.51 5.81 -9.42
CA ASP A 17 5.63 5.24 -8.65
C ASP A 17 6.09 3.91 -9.24
N ALA A 18 5.15 3.06 -9.66
CA ALA A 18 5.44 1.80 -10.30
C ALA A 18 6.13 1.98 -11.65
N TYR A 19 5.62 2.88 -12.47
CA TYR A 19 6.19 3.15 -13.78
C TYR A 19 7.62 3.65 -13.66
N ARG A 20 7.86 4.59 -12.74
CA ARG A 20 9.21 5.10 -12.47
C ARG A 20 10.15 4.00 -11.99
N TYR A 21 9.66 3.10 -11.17
CA TYR A 21 10.46 1.97 -10.68
C TYR A 21 10.90 1.05 -11.81
N VAL A 22 9.98 0.71 -12.73
CA VAL A 22 10.26 -0.22 -13.84
C VAL A 22 11.10 0.44 -14.93
N TYR A 23 10.69 1.64 -15.37
CA TYR A 23 11.24 2.26 -16.57
C TYR A 23 12.21 3.41 -16.28
N LYS A 24 12.40 3.78 -15.03
CA LYS A 24 13.30 4.86 -14.59
C LYS A 24 12.93 6.23 -15.17
N LYS A 25 11.67 6.42 -15.54
CA LYS A 25 11.13 7.66 -16.09
C LYS A 25 9.89 8.07 -15.35
N GLY A 26 9.75 9.36 -15.04
CA GLY A 26 8.55 9.90 -14.45
C GLY A 26 7.45 10.02 -15.50
N TRP A 27 6.40 9.23 -15.35
CA TRP A 27 5.23 9.28 -16.21
C TRP A 27 4.01 8.73 -15.45
N ALA A 28 2.90 9.47 -15.51
CA ALA A 28 1.65 8.97 -14.97
C ALA A 28 0.94 8.20 -16.08
N PRO A 29 0.86 6.85 -15.97
CA PRO A 29 0.24 6.06 -17.02
C PRO A 29 -1.22 6.47 -17.25
N SER A 30 -1.65 6.46 -18.51
CA SER A 30 -3.01 6.82 -18.88
C SER A 30 -3.99 5.73 -18.44
N LYS A 31 -5.28 6.09 -18.40
CA LYS A 31 -6.35 5.14 -18.15
C LYS A 31 -6.31 3.96 -19.13
N SER A 32 -6.13 4.26 -20.43
CA SER A 32 -6.06 3.21 -21.47
C SER A 32 -4.85 2.30 -21.29
N TYR A 33 -3.71 2.85 -20.90
CA TYR A 33 -2.53 2.04 -20.59
C TYR A 33 -2.82 1.07 -19.44
N LEU A 34 -3.47 1.55 -18.39
CA LEU A 34 -3.77 0.75 -17.20
C LEU A 34 -4.90 -0.26 -17.41
N TYR A 35 -5.75 -0.07 -18.41
CA TYR A 35 -6.78 -1.07 -18.75
C TYR A 35 -6.21 -2.26 -19.52
N GLU A 36 -5.01 -2.15 -20.07
CA GLU A 36 -4.34 -3.29 -20.68
C GLU A 36 -3.87 -4.23 -19.56
N PRO A 37 -4.38 -5.48 -19.49
CA PRO A 37 -4.10 -6.38 -18.36
C PRO A 37 -2.62 -6.60 -18.12
N LYS A 38 -1.83 -6.80 -19.17
CA LYS A 38 -0.38 -7.00 -19.05
C LYS A 38 0.30 -5.81 -18.40
N ASN A 39 -0.02 -4.59 -18.84
CA ASN A 39 0.55 -3.36 -18.29
C ASN A 39 0.14 -3.18 -16.82
N ASN A 40 -1.12 -3.45 -16.52
CA ASN A 40 -1.66 -3.28 -15.18
C ASN A 40 -1.00 -4.23 -14.19
N ILE A 41 -0.88 -5.51 -14.54
CA ILE A 41 -0.26 -6.52 -13.68
C ILE A 41 1.22 -6.21 -13.46
N GLU A 42 1.93 -5.82 -14.53
CA GLU A 42 3.34 -5.43 -14.41
C GLU A 42 3.53 -4.27 -13.43
N LEU A 43 2.75 -3.21 -13.59
CA LEU A 43 2.87 -2.03 -12.72
C LEU A 43 2.36 -2.32 -11.31
N GLY A 44 1.29 -3.10 -11.17
CA GLY A 44 0.77 -3.46 -9.85
C GLY A 44 1.78 -4.27 -9.05
N THR A 45 2.43 -5.24 -9.69
CA THR A 45 3.49 -6.03 -9.07
C THR A 45 4.68 -5.16 -8.68
N ALA A 46 5.07 -4.23 -9.56
CA ALA A 46 6.14 -3.28 -9.28
C ALA A 46 5.79 -2.35 -8.11
N TYR A 47 4.54 -1.91 -8.02
CA TYR A 47 4.08 -1.08 -6.90
C TYR A 47 4.19 -1.80 -5.56
N LEU A 48 3.83 -3.09 -5.52
CA LEU A 48 4.04 -3.90 -4.32
C LEU A 48 5.51 -3.92 -3.92
N ARG A 49 6.42 -4.05 -4.88
CA ARG A 49 7.87 -4.02 -4.61
C ARG A 49 8.30 -2.67 -4.07
N VAL A 50 7.81 -1.58 -4.64
CA VAL A 50 8.08 -0.22 -4.14
C VAL A 50 7.67 -0.10 -2.68
N LEU A 51 6.45 -0.55 -2.35
CA LEU A 51 5.94 -0.48 -0.98
C LEU A 51 6.74 -1.35 -0.01
N LEU A 52 7.09 -2.58 -0.41
CA LEU A 52 7.93 -3.45 0.43
C LEU A 52 9.27 -2.79 0.74
N ASN A 53 9.88 -2.13 -0.24
CA ASN A 53 11.13 -1.40 -0.04
C ASN A 53 10.94 -0.21 0.91
N GLN A 54 9.83 0.52 0.78
CA GLN A 54 9.52 1.65 1.65
C GLN A 54 9.32 1.24 3.11
N PHE A 55 8.74 0.06 3.34
CA PHE A 55 8.44 -0.44 4.68
C PHE A 55 9.48 -1.42 5.23
N LYS A 56 10.66 -1.50 4.62
CA LYS A 56 11.70 -2.45 5.07
C LYS A 56 12.16 -2.25 6.52
N LYS A 57 11.98 -1.04 7.07
CA LYS A 57 12.33 -0.74 8.47
C LYS A 57 11.27 -1.18 9.48
N VAL A 58 10.14 -1.69 9.03
CA VAL A 58 9.22 -2.42 9.91
C VAL A 58 9.84 -3.79 10.17
N ASN A 59 10.17 -4.09 11.43
CA ASN A 59 11.03 -5.22 11.78
C ASN A 59 10.35 -6.58 11.57
N ASP A 60 9.10 -6.71 12.00
CA ASP A 60 8.36 -7.96 11.86
C ASP A 60 7.82 -8.11 10.44
N PRO A 61 8.09 -9.25 9.75
CA PRO A 61 7.63 -9.46 8.38
C PRO A 61 6.10 -9.42 8.22
N ASN A 62 5.36 -9.90 9.19
CA ASN A 62 3.89 -9.87 9.14
C ASN A 62 3.36 -8.45 9.33
N CYS A 63 3.97 -7.69 10.23
CA CYS A 63 3.65 -6.26 10.41
C CYS A 63 4.00 -5.46 9.17
N ARG A 64 5.13 -5.74 8.54
CA ARG A 64 5.52 -5.10 7.29
C ARG A 64 4.49 -5.37 6.20
N ARG A 65 4.06 -6.61 6.06
CA ARG A 65 3.08 -7.01 5.04
C ARG A 65 1.76 -6.29 5.21
N ILE A 66 1.24 -6.19 6.43
CA ILE A 66 -0.05 -5.52 6.63
C ILE A 66 0.04 -4.02 6.38
N CYS A 67 1.18 -3.39 6.68
CA CYS A 67 1.42 -1.99 6.32
C CYS A 67 1.44 -1.79 4.79
N VAL A 68 2.04 -2.73 4.06
CA VAL A 68 2.06 -2.70 2.59
C VAL A 68 0.65 -2.87 2.03
N ILE A 69 -0.14 -3.80 2.58
CA ILE A 69 -1.54 -4.00 2.19
C ILE A 69 -2.34 -2.70 2.37
N ALA A 70 -2.23 -2.08 3.54
CA ALA A 70 -2.91 -0.81 3.82
C ALA A 70 -2.46 0.27 2.84
N SER A 71 -1.15 0.38 2.62
CA SER A 71 -0.56 1.41 1.75
C SER A 71 -0.92 1.21 0.28
N TYR A 72 -1.11 -0.02 -0.15
CA TYR A 72 -1.56 -0.30 -1.52
C TYR A 72 -2.91 0.38 -1.80
N ASN A 73 -3.81 0.34 -0.82
CA ASN A 73 -5.14 0.96 -0.97
C ASN A 73 -5.10 2.48 -0.77
N THR A 74 -4.47 2.94 0.33
CA THR A 74 -4.60 4.34 0.75
C THR A 74 -3.34 5.19 0.57
N GLY A 75 -2.21 4.57 0.23
CA GLY A 75 -0.91 5.24 0.10
C GLY A 75 -0.11 5.23 1.39
N ALA A 76 1.22 5.16 1.26
CA ALA A 76 2.13 5.11 2.39
C ALA A 76 2.05 6.36 3.27
N GLY A 77 1.81 7.54 2.66
CA GLY A 77 1.65 8.78 3.39
C GLY A 77 0.45 8.77 4.33
N ASN A 78 -0.68 8.18 3.91
CA ASN A 78 -1.86 8.08 4.75
C ASN A 78 -1.68 7.04 5.87
N VAL A 79 -0.93 5.98 5.63
CA VAL A 79 -0.57 5.05 6.70
C VAL A 79 0.30 5.77 7.74
N SER A 80 1.32 6.49 7.31
CA SER A 80 2.15 7.30 8.20
C SER A 80 1.31 8.28 9.01
N ARG A 81 0.42 9.00 8.34
CA ARG A 81 -0.45 9.99 8.99
C ARG A 81 -1.31 9.37 10.09
N ALA A 82 -1.78 8.13 9.91
CA ALA A 82 -2.57 7.43 10.92
C ALA A 82 -1.78 7.21 12.22
N PHE A 83 -0.46 7.09 12.14
CA PHE A 83 0.38 6.85 13.32
C PHE A 83 0.94 8.13 13.95
N ILE A 84 1.34 9.11 13.14
CA ILE A 84 2.06 10.29 13.64
C ILE A 84 1.50 11.62 13.14
N GLY A 85 0.36 11.62 12.43
CA GLY A 85 -0.24 12.84 11.90
C GLY A 85 0.53 13.50 10.76
N SER A 86 1.59 12.87 10.28
CA SER A 86 2.46 13.38 9.21
C SER A 86 2.66 12.31 8.15
N THR A 87 2.85 12.74 6.90
CA THR A 87 3.12 11.83 5.78
C THR A 87 4.59 11.38 5.71
N ARG A 88 5.44 11.82 6.64
CA ARG A 88 6.87 11.47 6.68
C ARG A 88 7.05 10.06 7.25
N LEU A 89 6.98 9.07 6.38
CA LEU A 89 6.99 7.65 6.75
C LEU A 89 8.20 7.27 7.60
N GLY A 90 9.38 7.82 7.31
CA GLY A 90 10.58 7.53 8.09
C GLY A 90 10.44 7.79 9.58
N ASN A 91 9.61 8.78 9.95
CA ASN A 91 9.36 9.12 11.35
C ASN A 91 8.29 8.23 11.99
N ALA A 92 7.54 7.46 11.20
CA ALA A 92 6.49 6.57 11.70
C ALA A 92 7.01 5.20 12.13
N PHE A 93 8.15 4.74 11.61
CA PHE A 93 8.65 3.39 11.87
C PHE A 93 8.87 3.08 13.35
N PRO A 94 9.44 3.96 14.17
CA PRO A 94 9.56 3.66 15.60
C PRO A 94 8.22 3.38 16.26
N LYS A 95 7.20 4.15 15.88
CA LYS A 95 5.84 3.97 16.40
C LYS A 95 5.24 2.64 15.91
N ILE A 96 5.35 2.35 14.62
CA ILE A 96 4.82 1.10 14.03
C ILE A 96 5.47 -0.11 14.70
N ASN A 97 6.78 -0.06 14.95
CA ASN A 97 7.52 -1.16 15.56
C ASN A 97 7.18 -1.42 17.03
N GLU A 98 6.40 -0.54 17.67
CA GLU A 98 5.90 -0.78 19.03
C GLU A 98 4.75 -1.78 19.06
N TYR A 99 4.11 -2.04 17.91
CA TYR A 99 2.93 -2.91 17.81
C TYR A 99 3.34 -4.32 17.42
N ASN A 100 2.70 -5.32 18.04
CA ASN A 100 2.72 -6.67 17.48
C ASN A 100 1.68 -6.74 16.34
N TYR A 101 1.62 -7.87 15.61
CA TYR A 101 0.72 -7.99 14.46
C TYR A 101 -0.74 -7.78 14.82
N HIS A 102 -1.21 -8.38 15.92
CA HIS A 102 -2.60 -8.26 16.35
C HIS A 102 -2.96 -6.81 16.67
N GLU A 103 -2.11 -6.14 17.44
CA GLU A 103 -2.29 -4.73 17.78
C GLU A 103 -2.28 -3.85 16.54
N LEU A 104 -1.36 -4.12 15.61
CA LEU A 104 -1.23 -3.34 14.38
C LEU A 104 -2.47 -3.53 13.49
N PHE A 105 -2.96 -4.76 13.37
CA PHE A 105 -4.20 -5.04 12.65
C PHE A 105 -5.36 -4.24 13.24
N GLN A 106 -5.52 -4.27 14.55
CA GLN A 106 -6.57 -3.50 15.24
C GLN A 106 -6.42 -2.00 15.00
N TYR A 107 -5.20 -1.50 15.07
CA TYR A 107 -4.92 -0.09 14.84
C TYR A 107 -5.30 0.35 13.43
N LEU A 108 -4.83 -0.38 12.42
CA LEU A 108 -5.09 -0.03 11.02
C LEU A 108 -6.57 -0.14 10.67
N THR A 109 -7.27 -1.15 11.18
CA THR A 109 -8.68 -1.36 10.88
C THR A 109 -9.61 -0.41 11.63
N THR A 110 -9.08 0.40 12.55
CA THR A 110 -9.87 1.39 13.30
C THR A 110 -9.39 2.82 13.07
N ARG A 111 -8.14 3.04 12.71
CA ARG A 111 -7.51 4.38 12.68
C ARG A 111 -7.18 4.92 11.30
N LEU A 112 -7.19 4.08 10.25
CA LEU A 112 -7.05 4.63 8.91
C LEU A 112 -8.20 5.58 8.62
N SER A 113 -7.91 6.66 7.88
CA SER A 113 -8.83 7.79 7.75
C SER A 113 -10.12 7.48 6.99
N THR A 114 -10.11 6.48 6.11
CA THR A 114 -11.29 6.13 5.33
C THR A 114 -11.84 4.77 5.70
N LYS A 115 -13.15 4.63 5.64
CA LYS A 115 -13.83 3.35 5.84
C LYS A 115 -13.39 2.34 4.77
N GLU A 116 -13.18 2.81 3.54
CA GLU A 116 -12.70 1.97 2.44
C GLU A 116 -11.36 1.31 2.80
N ALA A 117 -10.40 2.09 3.28
CA ALA A 117 -9.08 1.57 3.65
C ALA A 117 -9.16 0.59 4.82
N ARG A 118 -9.95 0.92 5.84
CA ARG A 118 -10.15 0.03 6.99
C ARG A 118 -10.74 -1.32 6.57
N ASN A 119 -11.75 -1.29 5.73
CA ASN A 119 -12.40 -2.51 5.21
C ASN A 119 -11.50 -3.30 4.28
N TYR A 120 -10.68 -2.60 3.48
CA TYR A 120 -9.72 -3.24 2.58
C TYR A 120 -8.72 -4.11 3.36
N VAL A 121 -8.16 -3.55 4.44
CA VAL A 121 -7.21 -4.31 5.29
C VAL A 121 -7.87 -5.56 5.86
N LYS A 122 -9.11 -5.44 6.36
CA LYS A 122 -9.86 -6.59 6.89
C LYS A 122 -10.06 -7.66 5.83
N LYS A 123 -10.56 -7.28 4.65
CA LYS A 123 -10.89 -8.23 3.58
C LYS A 123 -9.67 -8.97 3.07
N VAL A 124 -8.58 -8.25 2.83
CA VAL A 124 -7.36 -8.88 2.31
C VAL A 124 -6.75 -9.82 3.33
N SER A 125 -6.73 -9.43 4.60
CA SER A 125 -6.20 -10.27 5.69
C SER A 125 -7.03 -11.54 5.88
N GLU A 126 -8.36 -11.43 5.85
CA GLU A 126 -9.27 -12.58 5.95
C GLU A 126 -9.08 -13.54 4.78
N ARG A 127 -8.97 -13.03 3.56
CA ARG A 127 -8.75 -13.85 2.37
C ARG A 127 -7.42 -14.60 2.43
N ARG A 128 -6.38 -13.92 2.91
CA ARG A 128 -5.07 -14.56 3.09
C ARG A 128 -5.15 -15.75 4.03
N GLU A 129 -5.79 -15.59 5.18
CA GLU A 129 -5.97 -16.66 6.16
C GLU A 129 -6.72 -17.85 5.57
N LYS A 130 -7.72 -17.58 4.73
CA LYS A 130 -8.53 -18.61 4.08
C LYS A 130 -7.70 -19.51 3.15
N TYR A 131 -6.63 -19.00 2.56
CA TYR A 131 -5.80 -19.72 1.58
C TYR A 131 -4.44 -20.19 2.13
N LEU A 132 -4.22 -20.02 3.42
CA LEU A 132 -3.04 -20.56 4.09
C LEU A 132 -3.29 -22.01 4.62
#